data_fe74f78f3cf2eb25f841ac84f840125a
#
_entry.id   fe74f78f3cf2eb25f841ac84f840125a
#
_cell.length_a   1.000
_cell.length_b   1.000
_cell.length_c   1.000
_cell.angle_alpha   90.00
_cell.angle_beta   90.00
_cell.angle_gamma   90.00
#
_symmetry.space_group_name_H-M   'P 1'
#
loop_
_entity.id
_entity.type
_entity.pdbx_description
1 polymer ?
#
loop_
_entity_poly.entity_id
_entity_poly.type
_entity_poly.pdbx_seq_one_letter_code
_entity_poly.pdbx_strand_id
1 'polypeptide(L)'
;MSEVHEPGETFVVQPGTATSFWQPVPANGHIEVALDPSKVKMDNPLAFGTQTVPPGGYVREHSHDRHEEVIYFIKGKGRAVLDGKDVPAVLGTAIFVGKSRRHMFINDSTEDLHWVWLIVP
;
A
#
# COMPACT_ATOMS: atom_id res chain seq x y z
N MET A 1 -0.15 -14.65 21.83
CA MET A 1 -1.60 -14.67 22.13
C MET A 1 -2.26 -13.49 21.46
N SER A 2 -3.28 -13.75 20.74
CA SER A 2 -4.01 -12.67 20.08
C SER A 2 -4.94 -11.97 21.06
N GLU A 3 -5.04 -10.67 20.96
CA GLU A 3 -5.99 -9.91 21.73
C GLU A 3 -7.38 -10.08 21.14
N VAL A 4 -8.37 -10.12 22.02
CA VAL A 4 -9.78 -10.16 21.63
C VAL A 4 -10.35 -8.77 21.87
N HIS A 5 -10.96 -8.19 20.85
CA HIS A 5 -11.64 -6.90 20.99
C HIS A 5 -13.01 -6.98 20.33
N GLU A 6 -13.89 -6.10 20.75
CA GLU A 6 -15.24 -6.03 20.20
C GLU A 6 -15.23 -5.32 18.84
N PRO A 7 -16.18 -5.64 17.94
CA PRO A 7 -16.31 -4.92 16.68
C PRO A 7 -16.46 -3.41 16.89
N GLY A 8 -15.65 -2.61 16.18
CA GLY A 8 -15.67 -1.16 16.29
C GLY A 8 -14.93 -0.58 17.49
N GLU A 9 -14.39 -1.43 18.35
CA GLU A 9 -13.56 -0.98 19.46
C GLU A 9 -12.24 -0.39 18.95
N THR A 10 -11.75 0.65 19.61
CA THR A 10 -10.47 1.24 19.25
C THR A 10 -9.35 0.23 19.36
N PHE A 11 -8.52 0.14 18.34
CA PHE A 11 -7.44 -0.84 18.28
C PHE A 11 -6.15 -0.14 17.82
N VAL A 12 -5.02 -0.48 18.46
CA VAL A 12 -3.73 0.13 18.18
C VAL A 12 -2.74 -0.95 17.73
N VAL A 13 -2.07 -0.69 16.61
CA VAL A 13 -0.97 -1.52 16.12
C VAL A 13 0.32 -0.73 16.30
N GLN A 14 1.20 -1.23 17.15
CA GLN A 14 2.47 -0.55 17.43
C GLN A 14 3.48 -0.76 16.29
N PRO A 15 4.44 0.17 16.12
CA PRO A 15 5.51 -0.02 15.14
C PRO A 15 6.23 -1.35 15.32
N GLY A 16 6.52 -2.01 14.21
CA GLY A 16 7.27 -3.27 14.22
C GLY A 16 6.44 -4.50 14.56
N THR A 17 5.16 -4.35 14.84
CA THR A 17 4.28 -5.49 15.17
C THR A 17 3.36 -5.89 14.03
N ALA A 18 3.31 -5.10 12.96
CA ALA A 18 2.48 -5.38 11.80
C ALA A 18 3.07 -6.51 10.96
N THR A 19 2.20 -7.22 10.28
CA THR A 19 2.63 -8.22 9.29
C THR A 19 3.34 -7.51 8.14
N SER A 20 4.52 -8.00 7.76
CA SER A 20 5.26 -7.43 6.65
C SER A 20 5.92 -8.51 5.80
N PHE A 21 6.17 -8.20 4.55
CA PHE A 21 6.82 -9.11 3.62
C PHE A 21 7.41 -8.36 2.43
N TRP A 22 8.41 -8.97 1.80
CA TRP A 22 9.01 -8.45 0.57
C TRP A 22 8.34 -9.09 -0.64
N GLN A 23 8.08 -8.27 -1.65
CA GLN A 23 7.68 -8.81 -2.95
C GLN A 23 8.89 -9.50 -3.60
N PRO A 24 8.65 -10.53 -4.41
CA PRO A 24 9.76 -11.23 -5.10
C PRO A 24 10.56 -10.30 -6.00
N VAL A 25 11.87 -10.52 -6.05
CA VAL A 25 12.74 -9.88 -7.03
C VAL A 25 12.26 -10.28 -8.43
N PRO A 26 12.25 -9.36 -9.43
CA PRO A 26 12.87 -8.04 -9.43
C PRO A 26 11.99 -6.90 -8.92
N ALA A 27 10.74 -7.15 -8.59
CA ALA A 27 9.84 -6.11 -8.10
C ALA A 27 10.37 -5.47 -6.82
N ASN A 28 10.74 -6.28 -5.83
CA ASN A 28 11.51 -5.86 -4.67
C ASN A 28 10.88 -4.74 -3.83
N GLY A 29 9.57 -4.75 -3.67
CA GLY A 29 8.88 -3.84 -2.76
C GLY A 29 8.64 -4.48 -1.40
N HIS A 30 8.67 -3.68 -0.34
CA HIS A 30 8.39 -4.13 1.02
C HIS A 30 7.01 -3.62 1.45
N ILE A 31 6.12 -4.54 1.83
CA ILE A 31 4.75 -4.21 2.23
C ILE A 31 4.61 -4.46 3.73
N GLU A 32 3.98 -3.51 4.40
CA GLU A 32 3.59 -3.64 5.80
C GLU A 32 2.08 -3.43 5.90
N VAL A 33 1.39 -4.43 6.44
CA VAL A 33 -0.07 -4.37 6.64
C VAL A 33 -0.33 -3.96 8.08
N ALA A 34 -0.60 -2.68 8.31
CA ALA A 34 -0.80 -2.14 9.65
C ALA A 34 -2.18 -2.53 10.20
N LEU A 35 -3.23 -2.38 9.40
CA LEU A 35 -4.59 -2.76 9.79
C LEU A 35 -5.13 -3.80 8.81
N ASP A 36 -5.47 -4.95 9.35
CA ASP A 36 -5.95 -6.10 8.59
C ASP A 36 -7.35 -6.45 9.08
N PRO A 37 -8.36 -6.42 8.22
CA PRO A 37 -9.75 -6.70 8.65
C PRO A 37 -9.94 -8.14 9.17
N SER A 38 -9.02 -9.05 8.89
CA SER A 38 -9.07 -10.40 9.46
C SER A 38 -8.63 -10.42 10.93
N LYS A 39 -7.95 -9.37 11.39
CA LYS A 39 -7.45 -9.27 12.77
C LYS A 39 -8.11 -8.17 13.58
N VAL A 40 -8.54 -7.11 12.92
CA VAL A 40 -9.20 -5.97 13.56
C VAL A 40 -10.66 -5.98 13.13
N LYS A 41 -11.56 -6.08 14.09
CA LYS A 41 -13.00 -6.12 13.82
C LYS A 41 -13.52 -4.71 13.59
N MET A 42 -14.07 -4.47 12.41
CA MET A 42 -14.52 -3.16 11.95
C MET A 42 -15.94 -3.25 11.41
N ASP A 43 -16.71 -2.18 11.57
CA ASP A 43 -18.05 -2.10 10.95
C ASP A 43 -17.95 -2.05 9.43
N ASN A 44 -16.99 -1.28 8.92
CA ASN A 44 -16.71 -1.19 7.48
C ASN A 44 -15.28 -1.70 7.27
N PRO A 45 -15.11 -2.96 6.90
CA PRO A 45 -13.79 -3.57 6.78
C PRO A 45 -12.91 -2.83 5.77
N LEU A 46 -11.69 -2.50 6.19
CA LEU A 46 -10.68 -1.91 5.33
C LEU A 46 -9.31 -2.47 5.71
N ALA A 47 -8.37 -2.39 4.77
CA ALA A 47 -6.97 -2.70 5.06
C ALA A 47 -6.14 -1.43 4.87
N PHE A 48 -5.14 -1.25 5.69
CA PHE A 48 -4.30 -0.06 5.68
C PHE A 48 -2.86 -0.44 5.99
N GLY A 49 -1.94 0.15 5.26
CA GLY A 49 -0.53 -0.13 5.50
C GLY A 49 0.38 0.78 4.72
N THR A 50 1.63 0.36 4.62
CA THR A 50 2.66 1.09 3.90
C THR A 50 3.37 0.18 2.91
N GLN A 51 4.04 0.80 1.95
CA GLN A 51 4.90 0.10 1.02
C GLN A 51 6.13 0.94 0.75
N THR A 52 7.29 0.28 0.69
CA THR A 52 8.56 0.91 0.39
C THR A 52 9.19 0.18 -0.79
N VAL A 53 9.63 0.94 -1.79
CA VAL A 53 10.34 0.39 -2.94
C VAL A 53 11.73 0.99 -2.97
N PRO A 54 12.77 0.19 -2.84
CA PRO A 54 14.14 0.70 -2.89
C PRO A 54 14.52 1.20 -4.29
N PRO A 55 15.62 1.94 -4.42
CA PRO A 55 16.10 2.40 -5.73
C PRO A 55 16.20 1.25 -6.74
N GLY A 56 15.68 1.46 -7.93
CA GLY A 56 15.68 0.47 -9.01
C GLY A 56 14.58 -0.58 -8.90
N GLY A 57 13.82 -0.60 -7.80
CA GLY A 57 12.70 -1.54 -7.63
C GLY A 57 11.41 -1.04 -8.28
N TYR A 58 10.41 -1.89 -8.28
CA TYR A 58 9.09 -1.53 -8.79
C TYR A 58 8.02 -2.45 -8.22
N VAL A 59 6.78 -2.03 -8.31
CA VAL A 59 5.61 -2.86 -8.06
C VAL A 59 5.03 -3.24 -9.41
N ARG A 60 4.87 -4.54 -9.64
CA ARG A 60 4.33 -5.04 -10.91
C ARG A 60 2.96 -4.44 -11.21
N GLU A 61 2.66 -4.30 -12.49
CA GLU A 61 1.34 -3.91 -12.94
C GLU A 61 0.32 -4.93 -12.45
N HIS A 62 -0.71 -4.44 -11.79
CA HIS A 62 -1.78 -5.28 -11.24
C HIS A 62 -3.08 -4.48 -11.13
N SER A 63 -4.14 -5.17 -10.78
CA SER A 63 -5.44 -4.56 -10.52
C SER A 63 -6.15 -5.32 -9.42
N HIS A 64 -7.15 -4.68 -8.83
CA HIS A 64 -7.97 -5.29 -7.79
C HIS A 64 -9.43 -5.26 -8.25
N ASP A 65 -10.07 -6.42 -8.36
CA ASP A 65 -11.43 -6.49 -8.94
C ASP A 65 -12.52 -6.17 -7.93
N ARG A 66 -12.23 -6.27 -6.62
CA ARG A 66 -13.26 -6.23 -5.58
C ARG A 66 -13.16 -5.03 -4.66
N HIS A 67 -12.14 -4.20 -4.79
CA HIS A 67 -11.97 -3.06 -3.90
C HIS A 67 -11.29 -1.90 -4.60
N GLU A 68 -11.41 -0.76 -3.97
CA GLU A 68 -10.74 0.47 -4.38
C GLU A 68 -9.52 0.69 -3.50
N GLU A 69 -8.57 1.46 -3.98
CA GLU A 69 -7.35 1.74 -3.25
C GLU A 69 -7.05 3.24 -3.26
N VAL A 70 -6.63 3.76 -2.12
CA VAL A 70 -6.14 5.12 -1.97
C VAL A 70 -4.67 5.03 -1.60
N ILE A 71 -3.84 5.83 -2.27
CA ILE A 71 -2.40 5.84 -2.07
C ILE A 71 -1.95 7.27 -1.84
N TYR A 72 -1.06 7.45 -0.85
CA TYR A 72 -0.47 8.76 -0.56
C TYR A 72 1.03 8.59 -0.36
N PHE A 73 1.82 9.26 -1.20
CA PHE A 73 3.28 9.17 -1.16
C PHE A 73 3.84 10.07 -0.06
N ILE A 74 4.64 9.48 0.83
CA ILE A 74 5.18 10.18 2.00
C ILE A 74 6.69 10.34 1.97
N LYS A 75 7.39 9.77 0.97
CA LYS A 75 8.82 9.92 0.82
C LYS A 75 9.24 9.58 -0.61
N GLY A 76 10.23 10.33 -1.11
CA GLY A 76 10.89 10.00 -2.36
C GLY A 76 10.18 10.52 -3.60
N LYS A 77 10.63 10.02 -4.72
CA LYS A 77 10.08 10.34 -6.03
C LYS A 77 10.24 9.14 -6.95
N GLY A 78 9.29 8.98 -7.85
CA GLY A 78 9.28 7.89 -8.79
C GLY A 78 8.19 8.12 -9.82
N ARG A 79 7.67 7.03 -10.39
CA ARG A 79 6.61 7.08 -11.39
C ARG A 79 5.50 6.09 -11.06
N ALA A 80 4.28 6.47 -11.40
CA ALA A 80 3.14 5.55 -11.40
C ALA A 80 2.67 5.40 -12.83
N VAL A 81 2.33 4.18 -13.22
CA VAL A 81 1.71 3.90 -14.52
C VAL A 81 0.28 3.47 -14.24
N LEU A 82 -0.66 4.35 -14.58
CA LEU A 82 -2.08 4.20 -14.26
C LEU A 82 -2.89 4.03 -15.54
N ASP A 83 -3.47 2.85 -15.73
CA ASP A 83 -4.18 2.50 -16.96
C ASP A 83 -3.30 2.78 -18.22
N GLY A 84 -2.02 2.46 -18.12
CA GLY A 84 -1.06 2.67 -19.20
C GLY A 84 -0.49 4.09 -19.29
N LYS A 85 -0.93 5.00 -18.42
CA LYS A 85 -0.47 6.39 -18.45
C LYS A 85 0.57 6.65 -17.37
N ASP A 86 1.71 7.18 -17.76
CA ASP A 86 2.83 7.48 -16.87
C ASP A 86 2.61 8.83 -16.18
N VAL A 87 2.68 8.86 -14.85
CA VAL A 87 2.54 10.08 -14.06
C VAL A 87 3.62 10.14 -12.99
N PRO A 88 4.06 11.36 -12.58
CA PRO A 88 5.00 11.47 -11.47
C PRO A 88 4.37 10.98 -10.16
N ALA A 89 5.18 10.27 -9.36
CA ALA A 89 4.81 9.85 -8.01
C ALA A 89 5.85 10.40 -7.06
N VAL A 90 5.53 11.50 -6.39
CA VAL A 90 6.45 12.22 -5.51
C VAL A 90 5.78 12.43 -4.16
N LEU A 91 6.58 12.79 -3.15
CA LEU A 91 6.07 13.18 -1.83
C LEU A 91 4.85 14.10 -1.98
N GLY A 92 3.72 13.72 -1.37
CA GLY A 92 2.50 14.50 -1.41
C GLY A 92 1.53 14.12 -2.53
N THR A 93 1.93 13.23 -3.46
CA THR A 93 1.01 12.75 -4.49
C THR A 93 -0.03 11.82 -3.87
N ALA A 94 -1.30 12.06 -4.19
CA ALA A 94 -2.41 11.19 -3.82
C ALA A 94 -2.98 10.55 -5.07
N ILE A 95 -3.25 9.24 -5.00
CA ILE A 95 -3.82 8.49 -6.12
C ILE A 95 -5.03 7.72 -5.63
N PHE A 96 -6.11 7.79 -6.40
CA PHE A 96 -7.27 6.91 -6.24
C PHE A 96 -7.24 5.88 -7.36
N VAL A 97 -7.34 4.61 -7.00
CA VAL A 97 -7.37 3.50 -7.95
C VAL A 97 -8.72 2.81 -7.84
N GLY A 98 -9.52 2.90 -8.89
CA GLY A 98 -10.80 2.23 -8.97
C GLY A 98 -10.69 0.73 -9.14
N LYS A 99 -11.81 0.03 -8.98
CA LYS A 99 -11.87 -1.41 -9.19
C LYS A 99 -11.44 -1.77 -10.61
N SER A 100 -10.66 -2.82 -10.74
CA SER A 100 -10.18 -3.37 -12.03
C SER A 100 -9.29 -2.42 -12.82
N ARG A 101 -8.81 -1.33 -12.21
CA ARG A 101 -7.89 -0.41 -12.88
C ARG A 101 -6.45 -0.89 -12.70
N ARG A 102 -5.69 -0.88 -13.79
CA ARG A 102 -4.32 -1.37 -13.80
C ARG A 102 -3.39 -0.28 -13.27
N HIS A 103 -2.48 -0.66 -12.38
CA HIS A 103 -1.54 0.27 -11.79
C HIS A 103 -0.19 -0.40 -11.53
N MET A 104 0.87 0.40 -11.63
CA MET A 104 2.24 -0.02 -11.45
C MET A 104 3.03 1.16 -10.86
N PHE A 105 4.01 0.86 -10.01
CA PHE A 105 4.86 1.90 -9.42
C PHE A 105 6.31 1.56 -9.68
N ILE A 106 7.09 2.58 -10.04
CA ILE A 106 8.51 2.40 -10.42
C ILE A 106 9.34 3.41 -9.64
N ASN A 107 10.38 2.92 -8.98
CA ASN A 107 11.35 3.78 -8.34
C ASN A 107 12.62 3.84 -9.19
N ASP A 108 12.71 4.84 -10.04
CA ASP A 108 13.87 5.11 -10.88
C ASP A 108 14.77 6.20 -10.29
N SER A 109 14.63 6.48 -8.99
CA SER A 109 15.46 7.44 -8.27
C SER A 109 16.55 6.75 -7.46
N THR A 110 17.32 7.55 -6.70
CA THR A 110 18.42 7.06 -5.87
C THR A 110 18.07 6.93 -4.39
N GLU A 111 16.80 7.16 -4.03
CA GLU A 111 16.33 7.01 -2.65
C GLU A 111 15.06 6.15 -2.61
N ASP A 112 14.68 5.71 -1.42
CA ASP A 112 13.47 4.92 -1.25
C ASP A 112 12.22 5.70 -1.66
N LEU A 113 11.29 5.02 -2.31
CA LEU A 113 9.95 5.52 -2.57
C LEU A 113 9.02 4.86 -1.56
N HIS A 114 8.31 5.68 -0.79
CA HIS A 114 7.50 5.18 0.33
C HIS A 114 6.11 5.81 0.30
N TRP A 115 5.08 4.98 0.45
CA TRP A 115 3.69 5.47 0.47
C TRP A 115 2.85 4.69 1.47
N VAL A 116 1.74 5.30 1.86
CA VAL A 116 0.68 4.64 2.61
C VAL A 116 -0.41 4.22 1.63
N TRP A 117 -1.05 3.09 1.90
CA TRP A 117 -2.15 2.59 1.09
C TRP A 117 -3.33 2.24 1.97
N LEU A 118 -4.53 2.44 1.42
CA LEU A 118 -5.80 2.10 2.05
C LEU A 118 -6.63 1.34 1.02
N ILE A 119 -7.03 0.14 1.38
CA ILE A 119 -7.91 -0.68 0.54
C ILE A 119 -9.30 -0.70 1.15
N VAL A 120 -10.29 -0.36 0.34
CA VAL A 120 -11.69 -0.26 0.73
C VAL A 120 -12.50 -1.19 -0.15
N PRO A 121 -13.31 -2.09 0.44
CA PRO A 121 -14.16 -2.99 -0.34
C PRO A 121 -15.16 -2.25 -1.22
#